data_70fead955bfd49bb168385371372a456
#
_entry.id   70fead955bfd49bb168385371372a456
#
_cell.length_a   1.000
_cell.length_b   1.000
_cell.length_c   1.000
_cell.angle_alpha   90.00
_cell.angle_beta   90.00
_cell.angle_gamma   90.00
#
_symmetry.space_group_name_H-M   'P 1'
#
loop_
_entity.id
_entity.type
_entity.pdbx_description
1 polymer ?
#
loop_
_entity_poly.entity_id
_entity_poly.type
_entity_poly.pdbx_seq_one_letter_code
_entity_poly.pdbx_strand_id
1 'polypeptide(L)'
;MDVARQNRRAVFTDLDGTLLGPDQKLCDRNRATLEHLDSLCVTRVVVTGRSLFSCDRVLDDTFPIDLLVTSSGAGIFSFRPKTLLCQFALDNTEMARAIDVLEQMKLDFMVHDAVPDNHRFLWRRFGRANPDFDRRLSLYAGHHHMLEQESTPVCDAAQLLAIAPSGDPTSLHDELARYLPNLNIVRTTSPLDHCSVWYEIFPKTVGKSHAAQWVCDHFGLDAATALAVGNDFNDVDMLRWASVARVVANAPEPLAKEFRSVADHSEAGFSDAVAEWLANFA
;
A
#
# COMPACT_ATOMS: atom_id res chain seq x y z
N MET A 1 14.64 -30.25 13.62
CA MET A 1 13.69 -29.13 13.51
C MET A 1 14.15 -28.10 14.50
N ASP A 2 14.60 -26.97 14.01
CA ASP A 2 15.33 -25.97 14.80
C ASP A 2 14.35 -25.16 15.65
N VAL A 3 14.38 -25.33 16.97
CA VAL A 3 13.54 -24.62 17.96
C VAL A 3 13.73 -23.08 17.88
N ALA A 4 14.82 -22.63 17.25
CA ALA A 4 15.14 -21.21 17.06
C ALA A 4 14.26 -20.49 16.02
N ARG A 5 13.45 -21.19 15.21
CA ARG A 5 12.56 -20.61 14.20
C ARG A 5 11.16 -20.24 14.70
N GLN A 6 10.78 -20.66 15.91
CA GLN A 6 9.38 -20.63 16.37
C GLN A 6 8.91 -19.33 17.03
N ASN A 7 9.71 -18.25 17.08
CA ASN A 7 9.28 -17.01 17.77
C ASN A 7 9.82 -15.73 17.13
N ARG A 8 9.99 -15.71 15.80
CA ARG A 8 10.42 -14.47 15.13
C ARG A 8 9.19 -13.58 14.86
N ARG A 9 9.11 -12.49 15.61
CA ARG A 9 8.03 -11.51 15.55
C ARG A 9 8.26 -10.51 14.42
N ALA A 10 7.16 -9.91 13.93
CA ALA A 10 7.21 -8.86 12.94
C ALA A 10 6.25 -7.72 13.26
N VAL A 11 6.64 -6.51 12.85
CA VAL A 11 5.81 -5.32 12.84
C VAL A 11 5.62 -4.87 11.40
N PHE A 12 4.37 -4.75 10.99
CA PHE A 12 3.96 -4.24 9.69
C PHE A 12 3.36 -2.85 9.89
N THR A 13 3.86 -1.85 9.20
CA THR A 13 3.37 -0.49 9.32
C THR A 13 3.13 0.13 7.96
N ASP A 14 2.02 0.84 7.81
CA ASP A 14 1.89 1.78 6.72
C ASP A 14 2.91 2.92 6.89
N LEU A 15 3.15 3.66 5.81
CA LEU A 15 4.18 4.69 5.75
C LEU A 15 3.59 6.09 5.94
N ASP A 16 2.71 6.51 5.04
CA ASP A 16 2.20 7.88 4.95
C ASP A 16 1.04 8.11 5.93
N GLY A 17 1.17 9.11 6.79
CA GLY A 17 0.16 9.35 7.81
C GLY A 17 0.12 8.29 8.92
N THR A 18 1.13 7.41 8.99
CA THR A 18 1.29 6.37 10.03
C THR A 18 2.67 6.42 10.64
N LEU A 19 3.71 5.99 9.90
CA LEU A 19 5.10 5.97 10.37
C LEU A 19 5.77 7.34 10.19
N LEU A 20 5.49 8.01 9.06
CA LEU A 20 6.00 9.36 8.76
C LEU A 20 5.07 10.43 9.32
N GLY A 21 5.68 11.53 9.77
CA GLY A 21 4.96 12.72 10.17
C GLY A 21 4.37 13.51 8.99
N PRO A 22 3.66 14.64 9.27
CA PRO A 22 3.06 15.48 8.24
C PRO A 22 4.06 16.07 7.24
N ASP A 23 5.32 16.20 7.64
CA ASP A 23 6.44 16.66 6.80
C ASP A 23 7.07 15.53 5.95
N GLN A 24 6.46 14.36 5.95
CA GLN A 24 6.95 13.13 5.28
C GLN A 24 8.33 12.66 5.79
N LYS A 25 8.64 12.93 7.05
CA LYS A 25 9.88 12.49 7.69
C LYS A 25 9.63 11.54 8.85
N LEU A 26 10.61 10.69 9.08
CA LEU A 26 10.64 9.82 10.26
C LEU A 26 11.10 10.65 11.46
N CYS A 27 10.24 10.80 12.47
CA CYS A 27 10.62 11.51 13.71
C CYS A 27 11.58 10.66 14.56
N ASP A 28 12.35 11.33 15.44
CA ASP A 28 13.38 10.67 16.25
C ASP A 28 12.81 9.56 17.14
N ARG A 29 11.61 9.73 17.68
CA ARG A 29 10.96 8.72 18.53
C ARG A 29 10.61 7.45 17.74
N ASN A 30 10.04 7.58 16.55
CA ASN A 30 9.74 6.44 15.68
C ASN A 30 11.03 5.76 15.21
N ARG A 31 12.09 6.54 14.91
CA ARG A 31 13.41 6.01 14.55
C ARG A 31 13.98 5.15 15.69
N ALA A 32 14.03 5.71 16.91
CA ALA A 32 14.53 4.99 18.07
C ALA A 32 13.73 3.71 18.36
N THR A 33 12.41 3.74 18.13
CA THR A 33 11.56 2.56 18.27
C THR A 33 11.89 1.48 17.23
N LEU A 34 12.11 1.85 15.97
CA LEU A 34 12.54 0.90 14.93
C LEU A 34 13.92 0.30 15.25
N GLU A 35 14.86 1.11 15.74
CA GLU A 35 16.19 0.66 16.15
C GLU A 35 16.11 -0.28 17.39
N HIS A 36 15.21 0.00 18.32
CA HIS A 36 14.94 -0.88 19.44
C HIS A 36 14.37 -2.22 19.00
N LEU A 37 13.41 -2.23 18.05
CA LEU A 37 12.88 -3.47 17.46
C LEU A 37 14.00 -4.31 16.81
N ASP A 38 14.97 -3.67 16.14
CA ASP A 38 16.16 -4.35 15.61
C ASP A 38 16.92 -5.08 16.71
N SER A 39 17.20 -4.40 17.82
CA SER A 39 17.91 -4.97 18.97
C SER A 39 17.18 -6.18 19.59
N LEU A 40 15.87 -6.27 19.42
CA LEU A 40 15.01 -7.38 19.84
C LEU A 40 14.83 -8.46 18.76
N CYS A 41 15.53 -8.35 17.63
CA CYS A 41 15.39 -9.24 16.46
C CYS A 41 13.95 -9.32 15.92
N VAL A 42 13.18 -8.23 16.03
CA VAL A 42 11.84 -8.09 15.45
C VAL A 42 11.97 -7.59 14.02
N THR A 43 11.37 -8.28 13.07
CA THR A 43 11.39 -7.86 11.66
C THR A 43 10.48 -6.65 11.44
N ARG A 44 11.02 -5.61 10.82
CA ARG A 44 10.37 -4.30 10.57
C ARG A 44 10.01 -4.20 9.10
N VAL A 45 8.72 -4.15 8.80
CA VAL A 45 8.19 -4.15 7.45
C VAL A 45 7.37 -2.89 7.21
N VAL A 46 7.78 -2.08 6.26
CA VAL A 46 6.93 -1.00 5.74
C VAL A 46 6.07 -1.53 4.61
N VAL A 47 4.76 -1.28 4.65
CA VAL A 47 3.76 -1.71 3.67
C VAL A 47 2.99 -0.51 3.16
N THR A 48 3.32 -0.03 1.95
CA THR A 48 2.80 1.24 1.43
C THR A 48 2.15 1.11 0.06
N GLY A 49 1.21 2.01 -0.25
CA GLY A 49 0.68 2.20 -1.60
C GLY A 49 1.67 2.86 -2.58
N ARG A 50 2.77 3.43 -2.09
CA ARG A 50 3.78 4.06 -2.93
C ARG A 50 4.46 3.05 -3.86
N SER A 51 4.81 3.48 -5.08
CA SER A 51 5.78 2.76 -5.92
C SER A 51 7.20 2.88 -5.34
N LEU A 52 8.11 1.99 -5.73
CA LEU A 52 9.51 2.08 -5.32
C LEU A 52 10.12 3.45 -5.63
N PHE A 53 9.89 3.97 -6.84
CA PHE A 53 10.32 5.30 -7.27
C PHE A 53 9.84 6.43 -6.34
N SER A 54 8.63 6.32 -5.79
CA SER A 54 8.09 7.29 -4.84
C SER A 54 8.65 7.08 -3.43
N CYS A 55 8.93 5.84 -3.04
CA CYS A 55 9.57 5.51 -1.77
C CYS A 55 10.98 6.10 -1.69
N ASP A 56 11.76 6.04 -2.78
CA ASP A 56 13.14 6.54 -2.84
C ASP A 56 13.26 8.06 -2.61
N ARG A 57 12.14 8.78 -2.63
CA ARG A 57 12.10 10.22 -2.31
C ARG A 57 12.01 10.52 -0.81
N VAL A 58 11.57 9.53 -0.01
CA VAL A 58 11.31 9.70 1.44
C VAL A 58 12.06 8.70 2.31
N LEU A 59 12.55 7.61 1.73
CA LEU A 59 13.31 6.57 2.41
C LEU A 59 14.75 6.59 1.92
N ASP A 60 15.65 7.10 2.75
CA ASP A 60 17.09 7.01 2.50
C ASP A 60 17.63 5.60 2.85
N ASP A 61 18.85 5.31 2.41
CA ASP A 61 19.49 4.00 2.61
C ASP A 61 19.76 3.67 4.10
N THR A 62 19.64 4.63 5.01
CA THR A 62 19.81 4.46 6.46
C THR A 62 18.49 4.24 7.19
N PHE A 63 17.36 4.26 6.49
CA PHE A 63 16.04 4.09 7.08
C PHE A 63 15.95 2.73 7.79
N PRO A 64 15.57 2.66 9.08
CA PRO A 64 15.80 1.51 9.94
C PRO A 64 14.72 0.41 9.78
N ILE A 65 14.55 -0.13 8.58
CA ILE A 65 13.65 -1.24 8.26
C ILE A 65 14.37 -2.40 7.58
N ASP A 66 13.76 -3.57 7.56
CA ASP A 66 14.29 -4.79 6.93
C ASP A 66 13.69 -5.03 5.56
N LEU A 67 12.39 -4.80 5.43
CA LEU A 67 11.61 -5.09 4.22
C LEU A 67 10.74 -3.89 3.84
N LEU A 68 10.59 -3.70 2.53
CA LEU A 68 9.72 -2.70 1.94
C LEU A 68 8.72 -3.38 0.99
N VAL A 69 7.45 -3.24 1.28
CA VAL A 69 6.35 -3.66 0.43
C VAL A 69 5.77 -2.42 -0.25
N THR A 70 5.78 -2.40 -1.58
CA THR A 70 5.35 -1.27 -2.41
C THR A 70 4.05 -1.57 -3.14
N SER A 71 3.35 -0.52 -3.59
CA SER A 71 2.13 -0.62 -4.40
C SER A 71 1.13 -1.59 -3.80
N SER A 72 0.81 -1.37 -2.52
CA SER A 72 -0.18 -2.16 -1.76
C SER A 72 0.06 -3.67 -1.76
N GLY A 73 1.31 -4.11 -2.01
CA GLY A 73 1.67 -5.53 -2.04
C GLY A 73 2.11 -6.06 -3.41
N ALA A 74 2.08 -5.25 -4.47
CA ALA A 74 2.51 -5.69 -5.80
C ALA A 74 4.03 -5.94 -5.89
N GLY A 75 4.84 -5.31 -5.03
CA GLY A 75 6.27 -5.54 -4.97
C GLY A 75 6.78 -5.70 -3.55
N ILE A 76 7.64 -6.67 -3.30
CA ILE A 76 8.27 -6.95 -2.01
C ILE A 76 9.78 -6.92 -2.18
N PHE A 77 10.46 -6.10 -1.38
CA PHE A 77 11.89 -5.88 -1.45
C PHE A 77 12.56 -6.15 -0.09
N SER A 78 13.77 -6.72 -0.10
CA SER A 78 14.70 -6.48 1.00
C SER A 78 15.11 -5.01 0.95
N PHE A 79 15.36 -4.41 2.13
CA PHE A 79 15.66 -2.98 2.13
C PHE A 79 17.16 -2.70 2.08
N ARG A 80 17.98 -3.55 2.66
CA ARG A 80 19.45 -3.45 2.67
C ARG A 80 20.12 -4.80 2.39
N PRO A 81 20.65 -5.03 1.16
CA PRO A 81 20.51 -4.19 -0.04
C PRO A 81 19.08 -4.17 -0.57
N LYS A 82 18.71 -3.09 -1.25
CA LYS A 82 17.38 -2.97 -1.87
C LYS A 82 17.29 -3.91 -3.07
N THR A 83 16.65 -5.07 -2.86
CA THR A 83 16.54 -6.15 -3.85
C THR A 83 15.11 -6.63 -3.96
N LEU A 84 14.60 -6.75 -5.18
CA LEU A 84 13.27 -7.31 -5.44
C LEU A 84 13.27 -8.80 -5.07
N LEU A 85 12.39 -9.18 -4.14
CA LEU A 85 12.21 -10.55 -3.66
C LEU A 85 11.01 -11.22 -4.35
N CYS A 86 9.94 -10.47 -4.55
CA CYS A 86 8.71 -10.95 -5.18
C CYS A 86 7.98 -9.79 -5.85
N GLN A 87 7.32 -10.09 -6.98
CA GLN A 87 6.38 -9.18 -7.63
C GLN A 87 5.12 -9.92 -8.05
N PHE A 88 4.02 -9.21 -8.08
CA PHE A 88 2.74 -9.68 -8.59
C PHE A 88 2.25 -8.69 -9.66
N ALA A 89 1.68 -9.23 -10.73
CA ALA A 89 1.18 -8.43 -11.83
C ALA A 89 -0.10 -9.05 -12.40
N LEU A 90 -0.94 -8.21 -12.98
CA LEU A 90 -2.06 -8.63 -13.82
C LEU A 90 -1.53 -9.24 -15.10
N ASP A 91 -2.08 -10.37 -15.50
CA ASP A 91 -1.82 -10.92 -16.83
C ASP A 91 -2.57 -10.13 -17.91
N ASN A 92 -2.26 -10.42 -19.19
CA ASN A 92 -2.90 -9.73 -20.31
C ASN A 92 -4.42 -9.87 -20.33
N THR A 93 -4.98 -10.98 -19.87
CA THR A 93 -6.42 -11.25 -19.86
C THR A 93 -7.11 -10.44 -18.76
N GLU A 94 -6.53 -10.42 -17.57
CA GLU A 94 -7.01 -9.63 -16.42
C GLU A 94 -6.95 -8.14 -16.74
N MET A 95 -5.83 -7.69 -17.30
CA MET A 95 -5.62 -6.28 -17.69
C MET A 95 -6.62 -5.86 -18.78
N ALA A 96 -6.78 -6.64 -19.87
CA ALA A 96 -7.74 -6.33 -20.93
C ALA A 96 -9.17 -6.24 -20.39
N ARG A 97 -9.56 -7.18 -19.52
CA ARG A 97 -10.88 -7.15 -18.88
C ARG A 97 -11.08 -5.92 -18.01
N ALA A 98 -10.07 -5.51 -17.24
CA ALA A 98 -10.14 -4.31 -16.42
C ALA A 98 -10.26 -3.03 -17.27
N ILE A 99 -9.47 -2.93 -18.36
CA ILE A 99 -9.55 -1.82 -19.32
C ILE A 99 -10.96 -1.72 -19.91
N ASP A 100 -11.53 -2.84 -20.41
CA ASP A 100 -12.87 -2.87 -21.00
C ASP A 100 -13.94 -2.34 -20.03
N VAL A 101 -13.87 -2.74 -18.75
CA VAL A 101 -14.81 -2.28 -17.72
C VAL A 101 -14.66 -0.78 -17.48
N LEU A 102 -13.44 -0.29 -17.32
CA LEU A 102 -13.17 1.12 -17.07
C LEU A 102 -13.59 2.01 -18.25
N GLU A 103 -13.44 1.53 -19.49
CA GLU A 103 -13.91 2.21 -20.70
C GLU A 103 -15.43 2.27 -20.79
N GLN A 104 -16.11 1.14 -20.52
CA GLN A 104 -17.58 1.10 -20.49
C GLN A 104 -18.14 2.06 -19.44
N MET A 105 -17.47 2.17 -18.28
CA MET A 105 -17.86 3.08 -17.21
C MET A 105 -17.40 4.53 -17.46
N LYS A 106 -16.60 4.79 -18.50
CA LYS A 106 -16.00 6.10 -18.84
C LYS A 106 -15.24 6.71 -17.67
N LEU A 107 -14.47 5.89 -16.97
CA LEU A 107 -13.60 6.31 -15.89
C LEU A 107 -12.21 6.65 -16.45
N ASP A 108 -11.65 7.77 -16.02
CA ASP A 108 -10.24 8.11 -16.31
C ASP A 108 -9.35 7.12 -15.58
N PHE A 109 -8.39 6.50 -16.29
CA PHE A 109 -7.55 5.47 -15.69
C PHE A 109 -6.09 5.49 -16.19
N MET A 110 -5.24 4.83 -15.44
CA MET A 110 -3.84 4.56 -15.73
C MET A 110 -3.56 3.06 -15.64
N VAL A 111 -2.69 2.55 -16.53
CA VAL A 111 -2.17 1.18 -16.51
C VAL A 111 -0.70 1.28 -16.18
N HIS A 112 -0.31 0.80 -15.02
CA HIS A 112 1.06 0.90 -14.50
C HIS A 112 1.91 -0.29 -14.93
N ASP A 113 3.13 -0.04 -15.39
CA ASP A 113 4.11 -1.09 -15.71
C ASP A 113 4.31 -2.04 -14.52
N ALA A 114 4.93 -3.19 -14.75
CA ALA A 114 5.29 -4.11 -13.68
C ALA A 114 6.31 -3.47 -12.70
N VAL A 115 6.31 -3.96 -11.46
CA VAL A 115 7.34 -3.59 -10.47
C VAL A 115 8.72 -4.03 -11.01
N PRO A 116 9.80 -3.24 -10.86
CA PRO A 116 9.92 -2.01 -10.08
C PRO A 116 9.58 -0.72 -10.85
N ASP A 117 9.28 -0.82 -12.15
CA ASP A 117 9.11 0.33 -13.04
C ASP A 117 7.68 0.89 -13.05
N ASN A 118 6.84 0.48 -12.13
CA ASN A 118 5.43 0.87 -12.05
C ASN A 118 5.16 2.35 -11.71
N HIS A 119 6.20 3.17 -11.68
CA HIS A 119 6.09 4.62 -11.78
C HIS A 119 5.84 5.09 -13.20
N ARG A 120 6.08 4.23 -14.22
CA ARG A 120 5.72 4.44 -15.61
C ARG A 120 4.33 3.91 -15.85
N PHE A 121 3.52 4.59 -16.68
CA PHE A 121 2.18 4.16 -16.98
C PHE A 121 1.65 4.69 -18.30
N LEU A 122 0.68 3.96 -18.84
CA LEU A 122 -0.19 4.41 -19.92
C LEU A 122 -1.47 4.97 -19.31
N TRP A 123 -2.12 5.95 -19.97
CA TRP A 123 -3.33 6.54 -19.42
C TRP A 123 -4.38 6.82 -20.49
N ARG A 124 -5.66 6.82 -20.06
CA ARG A 124 -6.81 7.18 -20.89
C ARG A 124 -7.77 8.10 -20.14
N ARG A 125 -8.39 9.04 -20.88
CA ARG A 125 -9.36 9.99 -20.36
C ARG A 125 -10.65 9.99 -21.17
N PHE A 126 -11.77 10.33 -20.50
CA PHE A 126 -13.11 10.39 -21.08
C PHE A 126 -13.71 11.81 -21.07
N GLY A 127 -12.85 12.84 -20.98
CA GLY A 127 -13.21 14.25 -21.23
C GLY A 127 -13.92 14.99 -20.10
N ARG A 128 -14.10 14.38 -18.91
CA ARG A 128 -14.57 15.09 -17.72
C ARG A 128 -13.42 15.85 -17.07
N ALA A 129 -13.73 16.98 -16.38
CA ALA A 129 -12.74 17.66 -15.56
C ALA A 129 -12.30 16.72 -14.42
N ASN A 130 -11.00 16.46 -14.32
CA ASN A 130 -10.42 15.62 -13.29
C ASN A 130 -9.07 16.21 -12.85
N PRO A 131 -9.10 17.25 -11.99
CA PRO A 131 -7.89 17.97 -11.58
C PRO A 131 -6.86 17.08 -10.87
N ASP A 132 -7.31 16.08 -10.13
CA ASP A 132 -6.43 15.16 -9.41
C ASP A 132 -5.67 14.25 -10.40
N PHE A 133 -6.34 13.77 -11.44
CA PHE A 133 -5.72 13.05 -12.54
C PHE A 133 -4.66 13.90 -13.25
N ASP A 134 -4.98 15.16 -13.56
CA ASP A 134 -4.05 16.10 -14.22
C ASP A 134 -2.83 16.37 -13.33
N ARG A 135 -3.05 16.53 -12.02
CA ARG A 135 -1.96 16.71 -11.06
C ARG A 135 -1.03 15.48 -11.03
N ARG A 136 -1.61 14.27 -11.07
CA ARG A 136 -0.80 13.04 -11.13
C ARG A 136 0.02 12.94 -12.41
N LEU A 137 -0.55 13.26 -13.57
CA LEU A 137 0.22 13.34 -14.83
C LEU A 137 1.39 14.32 -14.71
N SER A 138 1.16 15.50 -14.13
CA SER A 138 2.20 16.51 -13.93
C SER A 138 3.33 16.03 -13.03
N LEU A 139 3.01 15.28 -11.93
CA LEU A 139 4.00 14.73 -11.00
C LEU A 139 4.88 13.64 -11.63
N TYR A 140 4.36 12.93 -12.62
CA TYR A 140 5.06 11.86 -13.33
C TYR A 140 5.42 12.26 -14.77
N ALA A 141 5.59 13.57 -15.03
CA ALA A 141 6.00 14.07 -16.37
C ALA A 141 7.24 13.33 -16.87
N GLY A 142 7.18 12.85 -18.11
CA GLY A 142 8.24 12.04 -18.73
C GLY A 142 8.19 10.53 -18.42
N HIS A 143 7.25 10.09 -17.58
CA HIS A 143 7.08 8.67 -17.21
C HIS A 143 5.73 8.10 -17.66
N HIS A 144 4.99 8.78 -18.54
CA HIS A 144 3.69 8.31 -18.99
C HIS A 144 3.44 8.64 -20.46
N HIS A 145 2.56 7.85 -21.08
CA HIS A 145 2.06 8.07 -22.44
C HIS A 145 0.55 7.85 -22.50
N MET A 146 -0.11 8.46 -23.50
CA MET A 146 -1.52 8.18 -23.76
C MET A 146 -1.67 6.76 -24.29
N LEU A 147 -2.62 6.02 -23.79
CA LEU A 147 -3.03 4.73 -24.34
C LEU A 147 -3.90 4.98 -25.57
N GLU A 148 -3.48 4.49 -26.73
CA GLU A 148 -4.22 4.62 -27.98
C GLU A 148 -5.58 3.92 -27.91
N GLN A 149 -6.57 4.43 -28.64
CA GLN A 149 -7.89 3.79 -28.72
C GLN A 149 -7.76 2.39 -29.30
N GLU A 150 -8.56 1.47 -28.75
CA GLU A 150 -8.61 0.06 -29.19
C GLU A 150 -7.27 -0.70 -29.01
N SER A 151 -6.30 -0.15 -28.29
CA SER A 151 -5.07 -0.84 -27.94
C SER A 151 -5.13 -1.38 -26.52
N THR A 152 -4.77 -2.65 -26.34
CA THR A 152 -4.46 -3.23 -25.04
C THR A 152 -2.96 -3.42 -24.96
N PRO A 153 -2.30 -2.93 -23.92
CA PRO A 153 -0.86 -3.15 -23.75
C PRO A 153 -0.57 -4.65 -23.70
N VAL A 154 0.52 -5.09 -24.32
CA VAL A 154 0.99 -6.47 -24.25
C VAL A 154 2.17 -6.49 -23.28
N CYS A 155 1.87 -6.39 -22.01
CA CYS A 155 2.86 -6.44 -20.91
C CYS A 155 2.16 -6.76 -19.60
N ASP A 156 2.92 -7.25 -18.64
CA ASP A 156 2.44 -7.39 -17.28
C ASP A 156 2.24 -5.99 -16.66
N ALA A 157 1.15 -5.79 -15.93
CA ALA A 157 0.85 -4.54 -15.26
C ALA A 157 0.80 -4.77 -13.74
N ALA A 158 1.47 -3.91 -12.96
CA ALA A 158 1.39 -3.99 -11.50
C ALA A 158 -0.02 -3.70 -11.01
N GLN A 159 -0.68 -2.73 -11.63
CA GLN A 159 -2.05 -2.29 -11.29
C GLN A 159 -2.66 -1.45 -12.40
N LEU A 160 -4.00 -1.34 -12.39
CA LEU A 160 -4.67 -0.20 -12.98
C LEU A 160 -5.12 0.76 -11.87
N LEU A 161 -5.13 2.05 -12.16
CA LEU A 161 -5.59 3.07 -11.23
C LEU A 161 -6.69 3.89 -11.91
N ALA A 162 -7.91 3.84 -11.40
CA ALA A 162 -8.99 4.73 -11.80
C ALA A 162 -9.15 5.86 -10.78
N ILE A 163 -9.29 7.11 -11.24
CA ILE A 163 -9.46 8.28 -10.40
C ILE A 163 -10.83 8.87 -10.64
N ALA A 164 -11.67 8.86 -9.61
CA ALA A 164 -13.01 9.46 -9.64
C ALA A 164 -13.01 10.81 -8.93
N PRO A 165 -13.30 11.92 -9.62
CA PRO A 165 -13.20 13.27 -9.05
C PRO A 165 -14.29 13.57 -8.02
N SER A 166 -15.42 12.88 -8.07
CA SER A 166 -16.54 13.03 -7.15
C SER A 166 -17.58 11.93 -7.36
N GLY A 167 -18.38 11.65 -6.35
CA GLY A 167 -19.45 10.64 -6.40
C GLY A 167 -19.60 9.89 -5.08
N ASP A 168 -20.51 8.92 -5.04
CA ASP A 168 -20.57 7.97 -3.93
C ASP A 168 -19.44 6.93 -4.08
N PRO A 169 -18.39 7.02 -3.26
CA PRO A 169 -17.23 6.15 -3.43
C PRO A 169 -17.53 4.69 -3.12
N THR A 170 -18.56 4.41 -2.33
CA THR A 170 -18.94 3.03 -1.97
C THR A 170 -19.68 2.37 -3.14
N SER A 171 -20.62 3.07 -3.74
CA SER A 171 -21.38 2.58 -4.90
C SER A 171 -20.47 2.22 -6.07
N LEU A 172 -19.49 3.07 -6.39
CA LEU A 172 -18.55 2.80 -7.48
C LEU A 172 -17.59 1.64 -7.16
N HIS A 173 -17.14 1.54 -5.92
CA HIS A 173 -16.33 0.40 -5.48
C HIS A 173 -17.08 -0.93 -5.67
N ASP A 174 -18.34 -1.00 -5.21
CA ASP A 174 -19.16 -2.21 -5.29
C ASP A 174 -19.47 -2.58 -6.75
N GLU A 175 -19.66 -1.57 -7.60
CA GLU A 175 -19.87 -1.77 -9.02
C GLU A 175 -18.62 -2.34 -9.71
N LEU A 176 -17.44 -1.77 -9.47
CA LEU A 176 -16.17 -2.30 -9.96
C LEU A 176 -15.94 -3.73 -9.49
N ALA A 177 -16.13 -4.01 -8.20
CA ALA A 177 -15.97 -5.34 -7.64
C ALA A 177 -16.92 -6.38 -8.26
N ARG A 178 -18.13 -5.97 -8.63
CA ARG A 178 -19.10 -6.83 -9.30
C ARG A 178 -18.69 -7.17 -10.74
N TYR A 179 -18.12 -6.22 -11.49
CA TYR A 179 -17.67 -6.43 -12.86
C TYR A 179 -16.31 -7.13 -12.95
N LEU A 180 -15.49 -7.01 -11.89
CA LEU A 180 -14.13 -7.55 -11.80
C LEU A 180 -13.97 -8.49 -10.57
N PRO A 181 -14.78 -9.56 -10.44
CA PRO A 181 -14.83 -10.39 -9.23
C PRO A 181 -13.51 -11.15 -8.96
N ASN A 182 -12.70 -11.34 -9.98
CA ASN A 182 -11.42 -12.04 -9.90
C ASN A 182 -10.24 -11.10 -9.61
N LEU A 183 -10.49 -9.79 -9.46
CA LEU A 183 -9.48 -8.79 -9.12
C LEU A 183 -9.70 -8.25 -7.70
N ASN A 184 -8.67 -7.66 -7.14
CA ASN A 184 -8.76 -6.94 -5.87
C ASN A 184 -8.89 -5.44 -6.15
N ILE A 185 -9.99 -4.86 -5.68
CA ILE A 185 -10.25 -3.42 -5.83
C ILE A 185 -9.98 -2.76 -4.48
N VAL A 186 -8.92 -1.98 -4.43
CA VAL A 186 -8.54 -1.22 -3.24
C VAL A 186 -8.99 0.22 -3.40
N ARG A 187 -9.84 0.67 -2.48
CA ARG A 187 -10.25 2.07 -2.41
C ARG A 187 -9.28 2.83 -1.50
N THR A 188 -8.82 3.99 -1.96
CA THR A 188 -8.00 4.89 -1.15
C THR A 188 -8.39 6.34 -1.41
N THR A 189 -8.17 7.21 -0.43
CA THR A 189 -8.30 8.66 -0.60
C THR A 189 -7.09 9.17 -1.35
N SER A 190 -7.29 10.10 -2.29
CA SER A 190 -6.16 10.69 -3.02
C SER A 190 -5.16 11.35 -2.06
N PRO A 191 -3.88 11.01 -2.16
CA PRO A 191 -2.82 11.69 -1.39
C PRO A 191 -2.50 13.09 -1.95
N LEU A 192 -3.14 13.50 -3.08
CA LEU A 192 -2.81 14.74 -3.76
C LEU A 192 -3.78 15.89 -3.40
N ASP A 193 -5.06 15.61 -3.33
CA ASP A 193 -6.11 16.60 -3.01
C ASP A 193 -6.88 16.28 -1.74
N HIS A 194 -6.69 15.08 -1.17
CA HIS A 194 -7.37 14.56 0.03
C HIS A 194 -8.91 14.53 -0.08
N CYS A 195 -9.45 14.55 -1.31
CA CYS A 195 -10.87 14.60 -1.60
C CYS A 195 -11.30 13.58 -2.66
N SER A 196 -10.53 13.45 -3.74
CA SER A 196 -10.78 12.48 -4.81
C SER A 196 -10.58 11.06 -4.32
N VAL A 197 -11.27 10.12 -4.95
CA VAL A 197 -11.18 8.70 -4.61
C VAL A 197 -10.42 7.96 -5.70
N TRP A 198 -9.45 7.19 -5.28
CA TRP A 198 -8.68 6.29 -6.14
C TRP A 198 -9.16 4.86 -5.96
N TYR A 199 -9.30 4.16 -7.09
CA TYR A 199 -9.60 2.73 -7.15
C TYR A 199 -8.41 2.04 -7.80
N GLU A 200 -7.61 1.40 -6.97
CA GLU A 200 -6.47 0.62 -7.39
C GLU A 200 -6.93 -0.81 -7.67
N ILE A 201 -6.70 -1.28 -8.88
CA ILE A 201 -7.16 -2.59 -9.37
C ILE A 201 -5.94 -3.49 -9.52
N PHE A 202 -5.87 -4.52 -8.71
CA PHE A 202 -4.77 -5.46 -8.60
C PHE A 202 -5.20 -6.89 -8.94
N PRO A 203 -4.23 -7.82 -9.18
CA PRO A 203 -4.49 -9.25 -9.09
C PRO A 203 -5.17 -9.59 -7.75
N LYS A 204 -6.00 -10.64 -7.74
CA LYS A 204 -6.73 -11.05 -6.53
C LYS A 204 -5.83 -11.33 -5.32
N THR A 205 -4.60 -11.75 -5.61
CA THR A 205 -3.58 -12.09 -4.60
C THR A 205 -2.75 -10.89 -4.12
N VAL A 206 -3.03 -9.68 -4.59
CA VAL A 206 -2.34 -8.46 -4.17
C VAL A 206 -3.20 -7.70 -3.16
N GLY A 207 -2.60 -7.35 -2.05
CA GLY A 207 -3.15 -6.57 -0.95
C GLY A 207 -2.13 -6.50 0.17
N LYS A 208 -2.27 -5.56 1.09
CA LYS A 208 -1.32 -5.39 2.19
C LYS A 208 -1.28 -6.64 3.09
N SER A 209 -2.43 -7.29 3.32
CA SER A 209 -2.52 -8.54 4.08
C SER A 209 -1.83 -9.72 3.39
N HIS A 210 -2.01 -9.86 2.07
CA HIS A 210 -1.37 -10.92 1.31
C HIS A 210 0.15 -10.78 1.30
N ALA A 211 0.65 -9.55 1.16
CA ALA A 211 2.07 -9.29 1.24
C ALA A 211 2.63 -9.57 2.64
N ALA A 212 1.91 -9.19 3.70
CA ALA A 212 2.29 -9.49 5.07
C ALA A 212 2.34 -11.00 5.33
N GLN A 213 1.36 -11.76 4.85
CA GLN A 213 1.35 -13.22 4.94
C GLN A 213 2.53 -13.83 4.15
N TRP A 214 2.76 -13.38 2.91
CA TRP A 214 3.90 -13.83 2.10
C TRP A 214 5.23 -13.60 2.83
N VAL A 215 5.42 -12.44 3.45
CA VAL A 215 6.62 -12.12 4.24
C VAL A 215 6.76 -13.09 5.42
N CYS A 216 5.67 -13.35 6.16
CA CYS A 216 5.70 -14.30 7.27
C CYS A 216 6.09 -15.71 6.81
N ASP A 217 5.49 -16.20 5.74
CA ASP A 217 5.75 -17.53 5.20
C ASP A 217 7.18 -17.65 4.67
N HIS A 218 7.65 -16.64 3.92
CA HIS A 218 8.98 -16.65 3.30
C HIS A 218 10.12 -16.60 4.32
N PHE A 219 9.95 -15.77 5.36
CA PHE A 219 10.99 -15.57 6.38
C PHE A 219 10.80 -16.44 7.63
N GLY A 220 9.74 -17.25 7.71
CA GLY A 220 9.41 -18.07 8.87
C GLY A 220 9.09 -17.21 10.10
N LEU A 221 8.30 -16.15 9.93
CA LEU A 221 7.81 -15.27 11.00
C LEU A 221 6.48 -15.79 11.53
N ASP A 222 6.20 -15.52 12.80
CA ASP A 222 4.95 -15.94 13.43
C ASP A 222 3.85 -14.88 13.23
N ALA A 223 2.97 -15.12 12.26
CA ALA A 223 1.82 -14.24 11.98
C ALA A 223 0.89 -14.09 13.20
N ALA A 224 0.81 -15.10 14.09
CA ALA A 224 -0.02 -15.05 15.29
C ALA A 224 0.50 -14.04 16.33
N THR A 225 1.70 -13.51 16.17
CA THR A 225 2.28 -12.48 17.03
C THR A 225 2.49 -11.14 16.32
N ALA A 226 2.08 -11.02 15.06
CA ALA A 226 2.31 -9.82 14.26
C ALA A 226 1.53 -8.60 14.77
N LEU A 227 2.20 -7.44 14.76
CA LEU A 227 1.57 -6.13 14.92
C LEU A 227 1.36 -5.50 13.53
N ALA A 228 0.17 -4.94 13.28
CA ALA A 228 -0.08 -4.05 12.16
C ALA A 228 -0.47 -2.65 12.64
N VAL A 229 0.08 -1.62 12.00
CA VAL A 229 -0.24 -0.20 12.27
C VAL A 229 -0.59 0.49 10.95
N GLY A 230 -1.72 1.20 10.91
CA GLY A 230 -2.20 1.88 9.72
C GLY A 230 -3.09 3.07 10.03
N ASN A 231 -3.57 3.76 8.98
CA ASN A 231 -4.39 4.96 9.14
C ASN A 231 -5.53 5.10 8.12
N ASP A 232 -5.57 4.33 7.02
CA ASP A 232 -6.57 4.56 5.96
C ASP A 232 -7.23 3.23 5.52
N PHE A 233 -8.22 3.33 4.65
CA PHE A 233 -9.02 2.21 4.16
C PHE A 233 -8.21 1.13 3.44
N ASN A 234 -7.09 1.49 2.81
CA ASN A 234 -6.18 0.53 2.19
C ASN A 234 -5.35 -0.29 3.19
N ASP A 235 -5.45 0.00 4.50
CA ASP A 235 -4.82 -0.77 5.56
C ASP A 235 -5.74 -1.82 6.18
N VAL A 236 -7.04 -1.73 5.92
CA VAL A 236 -8.07 -2.53 6.62
C VAL A 236 -7.82 -4.03 6.52
N ASP A 237 -7.41 -4.51 5.35
CA ASP A 237 -7.12 -5.92 5.15
C ASP A 237 -5.92 -6.39 6.00
N MET A 238 -4.85 -5.58 6.07
CA MET A 238 -3.67 -5.85 6.91
C MET A 238 -4.00 -5.73 8.40
N LEU A 239 -4.77 -4.74 8.80
CA LEU A 239 -5.20 -4.56 10.19
C LEU A 239 -6.07 -5.74 10.67
N ARG A 240 -6.98 -6.25 9.82
CA ARG A 240 -7.81 -7.42 10.13
C ARG A 240 -7.02 -8.73 10.12
N TRP A 241 -5.98 -8.82 9.32
CA TRP A 241 -5.11 -9.97 9.24
C TRP A 241 -4.22 -10.13 10.47
N ALA A 242 -3.69 -9.04 11.03
CA ALA A 242 -2.74 -9.08 12.14
C ALA A 242 -3.41 -9.51 13.45
N SER A 243 -2.65 -10.21 14.30
CA SER A 243 -3.13 -10.60 15.65
C SER A 243 -3.31 -9.38 16.57
N VAL A 244 -2.50 -8.34 16.38
CA VAL A 244 -2.63 -7.05 17.07
C VAL A 244 -2.66 -5.94 16.02
N ALA A 245 -3.74 -5.18 16.02
CA ALA A 245 -3.94 -4.05 15.13
C ALA A 245 -4.06 -2.73 15.90
N ARG A 246 -3.47 -1.67 15.38
CA ARG A 246 -3.60 -0.30 15.88
C ARG A 246 -3.80 0.65 14.72
N VAL A 247 -4.62 1.66 14.94
CA VAL A 247 -4.74 2.81 14.04
C VAL A 247 -4.25 4.06 14.73
N VAL A 248 -3.56 4.93 14.00
CA VAL A 248 -3.17 6.25 14.53
C VAL A 248 -4.38 7.18 14.56
N ALA A 249 -4.38 8.18 15.44
CA ALA A 249 -5.55 9.02 15.74
C ALA A 249 -6.06 9.84 14.54
N ASN A 250 -5.25 10.05 13.51
CA ASN A 250 -5.68 10.68 12.25
C ASN A 250 -6.44 9.74 11.30
N ALA A 251 -6.69 8.48 11.69
CA ALA A 251 -7.49 7.56 10.89
C ALA A 251 -8.96 8.03 10.80
N PRO A 252 -9.68 7.74 9.68
CA PRO A 252 -11.10 7.99 9.55
C PRO A 252 -11.91 7.35 10.69
N GLU A 253 -13.00 8.03 11.10
CA GLU A 253 -13.88 7.59 12.20
C GLU A 253 -14.32 6.12 12.13
N PRO A 254 -14.69 5.56 10.94
CA PRO A 254 -15.04 4.15 10.85
C PRO A 254 -13.93 3.19 11.29
N LEU A 255 -12.67 3.52 10.96
CA LEU A 255 -11.51 2.72 11.37
C LEU A 255 -11.23 2.87 12.87
N ALA A 256 -11.33 4.08 13.40
CA ALA A 256 -11.15 4.34 14.83
C ALA A 256 -12.22 3.66 15.71
N LYS A 257 -13.41 3.33 15.13
CA LYS A 257 -14.44 2.54 15.81
C LYS A 257 -14.17 1.03 15.75
N GLU A 258 -13.54 0.54 14.68
CA GLU A 258 -13.25 -0.88 14.49
C GLU A 258 -11.95 -1.31 15.20
N PHE A 259 -10.95 -0.46 15.18
CA PHE A 259 -9.62 -0.77 15.70
C PHE A 259 -9.26 0.14 16.87
N ARG A 260 -8.40 -0.36 17.77
CA ARG A 260 -7.89 0.45 18.88
C ARG A 260 -6.96 1.54 18.35
N SER A 261 -7.26 2.80 18.72
CA SER A 261 -6.47 3.97 18.36
C SER A 261 -5.30 4.19 19.31
N VAL A 262 -4.19 4.68 18.79
CA VAL A 262 -3.03 5.23 19.50
C VAL A 262 -2.90 6.73 19.19
N ALA A 263 -1.83 7.39 19.63
CA ALA A 263 -1.57 8.80 19.33
C ALA A 263 -1.52 9.07 17.82
N ASP A 264 -1.66 10.33 17.44
CA ASP A 264 -1.55 10.81 16.06
C ASP A 264 -0.16 10.51 15.47
N HIS A 265 -0.07 10.39 14.14
CA HIS A 265 1.21 10.17 13.46
C HIS A 265 2.21 11.32 13.71
N SER A 266 1.71 12.54 13.92
CA SER A 266 2.53 13.71 14.29
C SER A 266 3.09 13.62 15.71
N GLU A 267 2.52 12.78 16.56
CA GLU A 267 2.90 12.55 17.96
C GLU A 267 3.58 11.19 18.18
N ALA A 268 4.08 10.59 17.08
CA ALA A 268 4.73 9.27 17.08
C ALA A 268 3.83 8.11 17.54
N GLY A 269 2.57 8.06 17.09
CA GLY A 269 1.62 7.02 17.44
C GLY A 269 2.09 5.60 17.08
N PHE A 270 2.96 5.44 16.06
CA PHE A 270 3.62 4.16 15.80
C PHE A 270 4.42 3.67 17.01
N SER A 271 5.15 4.54 17.68
CA SER A 271 5.93 4.18 18.89
C SER A 271 5.02 3.72 20.03
N ASP A 272 3.84 4.34 20.20
CA ASP A 272 2.86 3.93 21.22
C ASP A 272 2.28 2.55 20.88
N ALA A 273 1.95 2.31 19.61
CA ALA A 273 1.47 1.01 19.14
C ALA A 273 2.47 -0.11 19.46
N VAL A 274 3.76 0.13 19.18
CA VAL A 274 4.84 -0.82 19.46
C VAL A 274 5.02 -1.04 20.95
N ALA A 275 5.01 0.02 21.77
CA ALA A 275 5.15 -0.11 23.22
C ALA A 275 4.02 -0.95 23.84
N GLU A 276 2.77 -0.70 23.44
CA GLU A 276 1.62 -1.51 23.87
C GLU A 276 1.74 -2.97 23.44
N TRP A 277 2.19 -3.22 22.20
CA TRP A 277 2.36 -4.57 21.69
C TRP A 277 3.47 -5.33 22.40
N LEU A 278 4.62 -4.69 22.64
CA LEU A 278 5.74 -5.31 23.37
C LEU A 278 5.37 -5.70 24.80
N ALA A 279 4.48 -4.94 25.47
CA ALA A 279 4.02 -5.25 26.81
C ALA A 279 3.31 -6.62 26.92
N ASN A 280 2.82 -7.18 25.81
CA ASN A 280 2.22 -8.53 25.81
C ASN A 280 3.27 -9.65 25.89
N PHE A 281 4.56 -9.33 25.78
CA PHE A 281 5.67 -10.30 25.78
C PHE A 281 6.69 -10.07 26.92
N ALA A 282 6.39 -9.13 27.83
CA ALA A 282 7.21 -8.79 29.01
C ALA A 282 6.98 -9.74 30.18
#